data_c280a521bbef340c54b33b595c8b6875
#
_entry.id   c280a521bbef340c54b33b595c8b6875
#
_cell.length_a   1.000
_cell.length_b   1.000
_cell.length_c   1.000
_cell.angle_alpha   90.00
_cell.angle_beta   90.00
_cell.angle_gamma   90.00
#
_symmetry.space_group_name_H-M   'P 1'
#
loop_
_entity.id
_entity.type
_entity.pdbx_description
1 polymer ?
#
loop_
_entity_poly.entity_id
_entity_poly.type
_entity_poly.pdbx_seq_one_letter_code
_entity_poly.pdbx_strand_id
1 'polypeptide(L)'
;MIRLMIDDQYDRMPWDKIDTVVFDVGNVLLSWKAQELLDRIVPERPDLHEELAERVFRSPYWSMRDRGSATVEEVIAAMSMRVPELKPYIRRIMKEWIDLPAIPEGVETLKCCKEHGMKLYALTNYADKEFAYACEQHDFFKLFVGFLVSGREHTIKPGLDIYRLLISRFGLDPARSLFIDDSLMNIEAALESGLQALHYNRDGKLREFFAK
;
A
#
# COMPACT_ATOMS: atom_id res chain seq x y z
N MET A 1 -17.35 -6.86 6.74
CA MET A 1 -17.02 -7.60 7.98
C MET A 1 -15.51 -7.52 8.09
N ILE A 2 -15.00 -6.69 9.02
CA ILE A 2 -13.56 -6.67 9.33
C ILE A 2 -13.26 -8.07 9.86
N ARG A 3 -12.53 -8.87 9.10
CA ARG A 3 -11.95 -10.08 9.64
C ARG A 3 -10.67 -9.67 10.34
N LEU A 4 -10.82 -9.27 11.61
CA LEU A 4 -9.71 -9.27 12.55
C LEU A 4 -9.24 -10.71 12.63
N MET A 5 -8.11 -10.99 12.01
CA MET A 5 -7.40 -12.23 12.26
C MET A 5 -6.35 -12.03 13.37
N ILE A 6 -6.52 -11.03 14.22
CA ILE A 6 -6.20 -11.15 15.62
C ILE A 6 -7.39 -11.94 16.15
N ASP A 7 -7.17 -13.16 16.68
CA ASP A 7 -8.17 -14.01 17.30
C ASP A 7 -9.52 -13.28 17.46
N ASP A 8 -10.64 -13.80 16.97
CA ASP A 8 -11.98 -13.16 17.00
C ASP A 8 -12.43 -12.63 18.40
N GLN A 9 -11.49 -12.47 19.33
CA GLN A 9 -11.63 -12.11 20.74
C GLN A 9 -11.57 -10.61 21.02
N TYR A 10 -11.09 -9.78 20.05
CA TYR A 10 -10.85 -8.37 20.35
C TYR A 10 -11.74 -7.42 19.55
N ASP A 11 -12.66 -6.77 20.25
CA ASP A 11 -13.44 -5.64 19.70
C ASP A 11 -12.59 -4.36 19.59
N ARG A 12 -11.40 -4.34 20.21
CA ARG A 12 -10.50 -3.18 20.30
C ARG A 12 -9.04 -3.62 20.24
N MET A 13 -8.18 -2.68 19.86
CA MET A 13 -6.73 -2.89 19.82
C MET A 13 -6.19 -3.38 21.18
N PRO A 14 -5.53 -4.57 21.22
CA PRO A 14 -4.93 -5.08 22.46
C PRO A 14 -3.55 -4.43 22.68
N TRP A 15 -3.54 -3.19 23.16
CA TRP A 15 -2.35 -2.36 23.34
C TRP A 15 -1.23 -3.00 24.17
N ASP A 16 -1.55 -3.92 25.07
CA ASP A 16 -0.60 -4.65 25.92
C ASP A 16 0.07 -5.82 25.18
N LYS A 17 -0.52 -6.31 24.12
CA LYS A 17 -0.03 -7.47 23.35
C LYS A 17 0.74 -7.08 22.10
N ILE A 18 0.44 -5.94 21.51
CA ILE A 18 1.06 -5.42 20.29
C ILE A 18 1.98 -4.25 20.66
N ASP A 19 3.19 -4.24 20.16
CA ASP A 19 4.15 -3.14 20.33
C ASP A 19 4.64 -2.55 18.99
N THR A 20 4.28 -3.18 17.90
CA THR A 20 4.69 -2.81 16.55
C THR A 20 3.50 -2.84 15.61
N VAL A 21 3.31 -1.77 14.82
CA VAL A 21 2.30 -1.72 13.76
C VAL A 21 2.98 -1.47 12.43
N VAL A 22 2.67 -2.31 11.45
CA VAL A 22 3.15 -2.23 10.07
C VAL A 22 1.99 -1.82 9.19
N PHE A 23 2.10 -0.70 8.50
CA PHE A 23 1.06 -0.16 7.62
C PHE A 23 1.40 -0.47 6.15
N ASP A 24 0.42 -0.89 5.37
CA ASP A 24 0.46 -0.59 3.94
C ASP A 24 0.28 0.91 3.71
N VAL A 25 0.67 1.37 2.53
CA VAL A 25 0.55 2.79 2.14
C VAL A 25 -0.64 3.00 1.20
N GLY A 26 -0.69 2.27 0.10
CA GLY A 26 -1.78 2.36 -0.86
C GLY A 26 -3.10 1.93 -0.23
N ASN A 27 -4.14 2.72 -0.40
CA ASN A 27 -5.48 2.48 0.13
C ASN A 27 -5.60 2.34 1.67
N VAL A 28 -4.50 2.47 2.40
CA VAL A 28 -4.49 2.58 3.87
C VAL A 28 -4.15 4.01 4.30
N LEU A 29 -3.07 4.57 3.80
CA LEU A 29 -2.60 5.92 4.12
C LEU A 29 -2.79 6.92 2.97
N LEU A 30 -2.64 6.47 1.73
CA LEU A 30 -2.82 7.24 0.51
C LEU A 30 -3.91 6.63 -0.35
N SER A 31 -4.83 7.45 -0.86
CA SER A 31 -5.94 6.97 -1.69
C SER A 31 -5.45 6.63 -3.10
N TRP A 32 -5.43 5.35 -3.42
CA TRP A 32 -5.11 4.84 -4.74
C TRP A 32 -6.33 4.17 -5.35
N LYS A 33 -7.05 4.90 -6.19
CA LYS A 33 -8.24 4.41 -6.89
C LYS A 33 -8.13 4.70 -8.38
N ALA A 34 -8.10 3.66 -9.18
CA ALA A 34 -7.91 3.76 -10.63
C ALA A 34 -8.88 4.74 -11.30
N GLN A 35 -10.18 4.70 -10.93
CA GLN A 35 -11.18 5.58 -11.51
C GLN A 35 -10.93 7.05 -11.17
N GLU A 36 -10.70 7.37 -9.88
CA GLU A 36 -10.42 8.75 -9.45
C GLU A 36 -9.15 9.32 -10.11
N LEU A 37 -8.14 8.45 -10.32
CA LEU A 37 -6.91 8.82 -11.03
C LEU A 37 -7.19 9.12 -12.52
N LEU A 38 -7.99 8.28 -13.19
CA LEU A 38 -8.34 8.48 -14.59
C LEU A 38 -9.22 9.71 -14.79
N ASP A 39 -10.20 9.94 -13.92
CA ASP A 39 -11.05 11.13 -13.96
C ASP A 39 -10.23 12.42 -13.83
N ARG A 40 -9.14 12.39 -13.05
CA ARG A 40 -8.22 13.52 -12.89
C ARG A 40 -7.23 13.65 -14.03
N ILE A 41 -6.64 12.54 -14.49
CA ILE A 41 -5.51 12.57 -15.43
C ILE A 41 -5.97 12.58 -16.89
N VAL A 42 -7.09 11.92 -17.20
CA VAL A 42 -7.62 11.78 -18.58
C VAL A 42 -9.10 12.19 -18.65
N PRO A 43 -9.48 13.38 -18.13
CA PRO A 43 -10.89 13.80 -18.06
C PRO A 43 -11.54 13.98 -19.43
N GLU A 44 -10.76 14.22 -20.48
CA GLU A 44 -11.25 14.44 -21.85
C GLU A 44 -11.64 13.16 -22.59
N ARG A 45 -11.33 11.97 -22.05
CA ARG A 45 -11.60 10.66 -22.67
C ARG A 45 -12.17 9.65 -21.67
N PRO A 46 -13.31 9.93 -21.06
CA PRO A 46 -13.95 9.00 -20.12
C PRO A 46 -14.32 7.65 -20.77
N ASP A 47 -14.54 7.66 -22.09
CA ASP A 47 -14.77 6.45 -22.90
C ASP A 47 -13.60 5.46 -22.89
N LEU A 48 -12.37 5.91 -22.59
CA LEU A 48 -11.18 5.06 -22.52
C LEU A 48 -10.83 4.59 -21.10
N HIS A 49 -11.51 5.06 -20.07
CA HIS A 49 -11.10 4.82 -18.68
C HIS A 49 -11.02 3.35 -18.32
N GLU A 50 -12.01 2.53 -18.72
CA GLU A 50 -11.98 1.10 -18.41
C GLU A 50 -10.82 0.38 -19.13
N GLU A 51 -10.58 0.71 -20.41
CA GLU A 51 -9.46 0.13 -21.15
C GLU A 51 -8.10 0.56 -20.57
N LEU A 52 -7.98 1.83 -20.19
CA LEU A 52 -6.76 2.34 -19.54
C LEU A 52 -6.56 1.73 -18.15
N ALA A 53 -7.64 1.52 -17.39
CA ALA A 53 -7.55 0.84 -16.10
C ALA A 53 -7.00 -0.59 -16.24
N GLU A 54 -7.53 -1.37 -17.20
CA GLU A 54 -7.05 -2.72 -17.48
C GLU A 54 -5.59 -2.74 -17.94
N ARG A 55 -5.23 -1.86 -18.87
CA ARG A 55 -3.90 -1.87 -19.49
C ARG A 55 -2.81 -1.30 -18.61
N VAL A 56 -3.15 -0.40 -17.70
CA VAL A 56 -2.18 0.26 -16.82
C VAL A 56 -2.23 -0.38 -15.44
N PHE A 57 -3.28 -0.14 -14.69
CA PHE A 57 -3.31 -0.44 -13.26
C PHE A 57 -3.50 -1.93 -12.93
N ARG A 58 -4.24 -2.69 -13.78
CA ARG A 58 -4.45 -4.14 -13.62
C ARG A 58 -3.44 -4.98 -14.43
N SER A 59 -2.51 -4.32 -15.12
CA SER A 59 -1.54 -5.05 -15.93
C SER A 59 -0.38 -5.63 -15.10
N PRO A 60 0.20 -6.75 -15.52
CA PRO A 60 1.39 -7.30 -14.85
C PRO A 60 2.60 -6.35 -14.92
N TYR A 61 2.62 -5.43 -15.89
CA TYR A 61 3.70 -4.45 -16.05
C TYR A 61 3.70 -3.42 -14.92
N TRP A 62 2.53 -3.10 -14.33
CA TRP A 62 2.46 -2.27 -13.14
C TRP A 62 3.22 -2.91 -11.97
N SER A 63 2.97 -4.20 -11.71
CA SER A 63 3.67 -4.96 -10.66
C SER A 63 5.17 -5.12 -10.94
N MET A 64 5.59 -5.22 -12.21
CA MET A 64 7.01 -5.23 -12.57
C MET A 64 7.70 -3.91 -12.20
N ARG A 65 7.01 -2.77 -12.41
CA ARG A 65 7.50 -1.46 -11.99
C ARG A 65 7.59 -1.36 -10.47
N ASP A 66 6.54 -1.76 -9.75
CA ASP A 66 6.51 -1.72 -8.29
C ASP A 66 7.55 -2.65 -7.66
N ARG A 67 7.92 -3.72 -8.36
CA ARG A 67 9.04 -4.60 -7.97
C ARG A 67 10.42 -3.99 -8.31
N GLY A 68 10.49 -2.93 -9.09
CA GLY A 68 11.75 -2.37 -9.58
C GLY A 68 12.45 -3.24 -10.64
N SER A 69 11.72 -4.16 -11.30
CA SER A 69 12.25 -5.06 -12.33
C SER A 69 12.12 -4.53 -13.76
N ALA A 70 11.47 -3.38 -13.93
CA ALA A 70 11.35 -2.69 -15.22
C ALA A 70 11.36 -1.16 -15.02
N THR A 71 11.93 -0.47 -15.99
CA THR A 71 11.89 1.00 -16.05
C THR A 71 10.51 1.50 -16.50
N VAL A 72 10.19 2.75 -16.21
CA VAL A 72 8.93 3.38 -16.64
C VAL A 72 8.76 3.33 -18.16
N GLU A 73 9.83 3.56 -18.94
CA GLU A 73 9.78 3.54 -20.40
C GLU A 73 9.55 2.12 -20.96
N GLU A 74 10.15 1.08 -20.36
CA GLU A 74 9.89 -0.31 -20.71
C GLU A 74 8.44 -0.69 -20.44
N VAL A 75 7.91 -0.28 -19.29
CA VAL A 75 6.52 -0.51 -18.92
C VAL A 75 5.55 0.20 -19.88
N ILE A 76 5.79 1.48 -20.21
CA ILE A 76 4.98 2.21 -21.20
C ILE A 76 5.02 1.52 -22.56
N ALA A 77 6.19 1.09 -23.01
CA ALA A 77 6.35 0.38 -24.29
C ALA A 77 5.54 -0.92 -24.30
N ALA A 78 5.65 -1.72 -23.24
CA ALA A 78 4.93 -2.99 -23.11
C ALA A 78 3.41 -2.80 -23.04
N MET A 79 2.91 -1.87 -22.23
CA MET A 79 1.48 -1.56 -22.10
C MET A 79 0.86 -1.06 -23.39
N SER A 80 1.61 -0.33 -24.23
CA SER A 80 1.14 0.24 -25.49
C SER A 80 1.42 -0.59 -26.74
N MET A 81 2.09 -1.73 -26.63
CA MET A 81 2.57 -2.53 -27.77
C MET A 81 1.47 -2.90 -28.77
N ARG A 82 0.26 -3.21 -28.27
CA ARG A 82 -0.90 -3.61 -29.11
C ARG A 82 -1.90 -2.49 -29.34
N VAL A 83 -1.68 -1.32 -28.73
CA VAL A 83 -2.57 -0.16 -28.74
C VAL A 83 -1.75 1.14 -28.78
N PRO A 84 -0.97 1.36 -29.85
CA PRO A 84 -0.05 2.50 -29.93
C PRO A 84 -0.78 3.85 -29.82
N GLU A 85 -2.07 3.91 -30.17
CA GLU A 85 -2.95 5.07 -30.03
C GLU A 85 -3.19 5.47 -28.56
N LEU A 86 -3.10 4.52 -27.62
CA LEU A 86 -3.23 4.79 -26.19
C LEU A 86 -1.93 5.24 -25.51
N LYS A 87 -0.79 5.11 -26.21
CA LYS A 87 0.53 5.42 -25.65
C LYS A 87 0.63 6.83 -25.03
N PRO A 88 0.06 7.90 -25.64
CA PRO A 88 0.09 9.24 -25.03
C PRO A 88 -0.61 9.29 -23.66
N TYR A 89 -1.76 8.61 -23.52
CA TYR A 89 -2.52 8.54 -22.26
C TYR A 89 -1.78 7.70 -21.22
N ILE A 90 -1.28 6.53 -21.61
CA ILE A 90 -0.47 5.67 -20.73
C ILE A 90 0.73 6.44 -20.18
N ARG A 91 1.45 7.18 -21.05
CA ARG A 91 2.60 8.02 -20.63
C ARG A 91 2.17 9.10 -19.63
N ARG A 92 1.04 9.77 -19.87
CA ARG A 92 0.52 10.78 -18.97
C ARG A 92 0.13 10.20 -17.62
N ILE A 93 -0.56 9.05 -17.61
CA ILE A 93 -0.90 8.34 -16.38
C ILE A 93 0.37 7.98 -15.61
N MET A 94 1.36 7.38 -16.27
CA MET A 94 2.63 6.95 -15.63
C MET A 94 3.43 8.12 -15.04
N LYS A 95 3.17 9.36 -15.47
CA LYS A 95 3.82 10.57 -14.95
C LYS A 95 3.02 11.21 -13.80
N GLU A 96 1.69 11.19 -13.85
CA GLU A 96 0.82 12.06 -13.03
C GLU A 96 0.07 11.31 -11.93
N TRP A 97 0.12 9.97 -11.88
CA TRP A 97 -0.57 9.17 -10.87
C TRP A 97 -0.04 9.37 -9.45
N ILE A 98 1.19 9.87 -9.30
CA ILE A 98 1.98 9.92 -8.06
C ILE A 98 1.43 10.87 -6.99
N ASP A 99 0.59 11.82 -7.39
CA ASP A 99 -0.01 12.79 -6.48
C ASP A 99 -1.28 12.21 -5.85
N LEU A 100 -1.11 11.49 -4.75
CA LEU A 100 -2.17 10.77 -4.06
C LEU A 100 -2.59 11.50 -2.79
N PRO A 101 -3.90 11.73 -2.57
CA PRO A 101 -4.39 12.33 -1.35
C PRO A 101 -4.27 11.37 -0.15
N ALA A 102 -4.01 11.93 1.02
CA ALA A 102 -4.01 11.17 2.26
C ALA A 102 -5.41 10.67 2.62
N ILE A 103 -5.49 9.47 3.22
CA ILE A 103 -6.71 8.92 3.82
C ILE A 103 -6.74 9.35 5.29
N PRO A 104 -7.67 10.24 5.70
CA PRO A 104 -7.67 10.80 7.05
C PRO A 104 -7.74 9.73 8.14
N GLU A 105 -8.59 8.72 7.98
CA GLU A 105 -8.75 7.64 8.96
C GLU A 105 -7.44 6.85 9.17
N GLY A 106 -6.75 6.49 8.09
CA GLY A 106 -5.46 5.79 8.17
C GLY A 106 -4.39 6.63 8.88
N VAL A 107 -4.31 7.93 8.52
CA VAL A 107 -3.35 8.87 9.14
C VAL A 107 -3.66 9.13 10.61
N GLU A 108 -4.94 9.26 11.00
CA GLU A 108 -5.35 9.39 12.40
C GLU A 108 -4.99 8.12 13.20
N THR A 109 -5.24 6.94 12.63
CA THR A 109 -4.84 5.67 13.23
C THR A 109 -3.32 5.57 13.43
N LEU A 110 -2.54 5.96 12.42
CA LEU A 110 -1.08 6.02 12.51
C LEU A 110 -0.61 6.91 13.67
N LYS A 111 -1.18 8.11 13.80
CA LYS A 111 -0.90 9.05 14.89
C LYS A 111 -1.29 8.46 16.25
N CYS A 112 -2.46 7.85 16.35
CA CYS A 112 -2.93 7.18 17.57
C CYS A 112 -1.95 6.08 18.01
N CYS A 113 -1.49 5.21 17.09
CA CYS A 113 -0.47 4.21 17.38
C CYS A 113 0.83 4.84 17.90
N LYS A 114 1.26 5.96 17.31
CA LYS A 114 2.46 6.69 17.75
C LYS A 114 2.31 7.22 19.18
N GLU A 115 1.16 7.81 19.50
CA GLU A 115 0.84 8.32 20.85
C GLU A 115 0.83 7.22 21.91
N HIS A 116 0.48 5.98 21.54
CA HIS A 116 0.56 4.80 22.41
C HIS A 116 1.96 4.18 22.47
N GLY A 117 2.98 4.82 21.89
CA GLY A 117 4.37 4.37 21.97
C GLY A 117 4.71 3.19 21.04
N MET A 118 3.83 2.85 20.08
CA MET A 118 4.07 1.77 19.13
C MET A 118 5.25 2.09 18.20
N LYS A 119 6.00 1.06 17.82
CA LYS A 119 6.98 1.15 16.72
C LYS A 119 6.20 1.06 15.40
N LEU A 120 6.42 2.03 14.51
CA LEU A 120 5.70 2.13 13.24
C LEU A 120 6.61 1.80 12.06
N TYR A 121 6.20 0.85 11.25
CA TYR A 121 6.87 0.49 10.00
C TYR A 121 5.87 0.53 8.85
N ALA A 122 6.35 0.72 7.62
CA ALA A 122 5.55 0.53 6.43
C ALA A 122 6.08 -0.61 5.57
N LEU A 123 5.15 -1.38 4.98
CA LEU A 123 5.41 -2.42 3.99
C LEU A 123 4.53 -2.16 2.77
N THR A 124 5.12 -1.71 1.67
CA THR A 124 4.35 -1.24 0.51
C THR A 124 4.87 -1.77 -0.83
N ASN A 125 3.94 -2.08 -1.73
CA ASN A 125 4.24 -2.30 -3.14
C ASN A 125 4.28 -0.93 -3.84
N TYR A 126 5.50 -0.41 -4.01
CA TYR A 126 5.71 0.94 -4.54
C TYR A 126 7.07 1.01 -5.26
N ALA A 127 7.14 1.68 -6.38
CA ALA A 127 8.43 1.97 -7.00
C ALA A 127 9.21 3.01 -6.17
N ASP A 128 10.53 2.86 -6.10
CA ASP A 128 11.37 3.60 -5.14
C ASP A 128 11.29 5.13 -5.26
N LYS A 129 11.38 5.64 -6.49
CA LYS A 129 11.37 7.10 -6.74
C LYS A 129 10.04 7.75 -6.40
N GLU A 130 8.96 7.08 -6.75
CA GLU A 130 7.60 7.55 -6.49
C GLU A 130 7.26 7.47 -5.00
N PHE A 131 7.79 6.46 -4.28
CA PHE A 131 7.68 6.40 -2.83
C PHE A 131 8.46 7.53 -2.14
N ALA A 132 9.67 7.84 -2.63
CA ALA A 132 10.44 8.98 -2.13
C ALA A 132 9.67 10.30 -2.29
N TYR A 133 9.05 10.51 -3.47
CA TYR A 133 8.18 11.67 -3.71
C TYR A 133 7.01 11.71 -2.72
N ALA A 134 6.30 10.60 -2.49
CA ALA A 134 5.20 10.55 -1.54
C ALA A 134 5.66 10.94 -0.11
N CYS A 135 6.85 10.51 0.30
CA CYS A 135 7.42 10.88 1.59
C CYS A 135 7.71 12.40 1.72
N GLU A 136 8.06 13.07 0.61
CA GLU A 136 8.25 14.53 0.58
C GLU A 136 6.92 15.30 0.67
N GLN A 137 5.84 14.74 0.12
CA GLN A 137 4.52 15.40 0.10
C GLN A 137 3.74 15.25 1.40
N HIS A 138 4.05 14.25 2.24
CA HIS A 138 3.25 13.91 3.40
C HIS A 138 4.10 13.79 4.68
N ASP A 139 3.96 14.72 5.60
CA ASP A 139 4.71 14.78 6.86
C ASP A 139 4.49 13.55 7.78
N PHE A 140 3.38 12.85 7.66
CA PHE A 140 3.10 11.69 8.50
C PHE A 140 4.11 10.53 8.29
N PHE A 141 4.80 10.49 7.15
CA PHE A 141 5.86 9.51 6.94
C PHE A 141 7.03 9.66 7.92
N LYS A 142 7.23 10.83 8.51
CA LYS A 142 8.24 11.09 9.56
C LYS A 142 7.95 10.34 10.88
N LEU A 143 6.76 9.80 11.06
CA LEU A 143 6.38 9.02 12.24
C LEU A 143 6.92 7.59 12.22
N PHE A 144 7.28 7.08 11.06
CA PHE A 144 7.79 5.73 10.87
C PHE A 144 9.24 5.58 11.32
N VAL A 145 9.54 4.39 11.88
CA VAL A 145 10.91 3.98 12.22
C VAL A 145 11.64 3.45 10.98
N GLY A 146 10.92 2.85 10.04
CA GLY A 146 11.49 2.31 8.83
C GLY A 146 10.45 1.91 7.78
N PHE A 147 10.94 1.71 6.56
CA PHE A 147 10.14 1.36 5.38
C PHE A 147 10.71 0.13 4.69
N LEU A 148 9.84 -0.79 4.30
CA LEU A 148 10.17 -1.83 3.33
C LEU A 148 9.38 -1.56 2.05
N VAL A 149 10.10 -1.16 1.00
CA VAL A 149 9.52 -0.72 -0.28
C VAL A 149 9.90 -1.74 -1.35
N SER A 150 8.92 -2.34 -1.98
CA SER A 150 9.12 -3.43 -2.96
C SER A 150 10.10 -3.08 -4.08
N GLY A 151 10.08 -1.83 -4.56
CA GLY A 151 10.97 -1.35 -5.61
C GLY A 151 12.45 -1.31 -5.23
N ARG A 152 12.77 -1.28 -3.92
CA ARG A 152 14.14 -1.39 -3.38
C ARG A 152 14.57 -2.83 -3.19
N GLU A 153 13.61 -3.70 -2.88
CA GLU A 153 13.87 -5.07 -2.43
C GLU A 153 13.70 -6.11 -3.55
N HIS A 154 13.19 -5.70 -4.71
CA HIS A 154 12.90 -6.55 -5.86
C HIS A 154 11.95 -7.73 -5.54
N THR A 155 11.15 -7.59 -4.49
CA THR A 155 10.11 -8.53 -4.06
C THR A 155 8.85 -7.77 -3.66
N ILE A 156 7.66 -8.37 -3.86
CA ILE A 156 6.37 -7.71 -3.65
C ILE A 156 5.42 -8.56 -2.80
N LYS A 157 4.50 -7.90 -2.08
CA LYS A 157 3.31 -8.55 -1.53
C LYS A 157 2.44 -9.12 -2.67
N PRO A 158 1.78 -10.27 -2.49
CA PRO A 158 1.69 -11.13 -1.31
C PRO A 158 2.79 -12.21 -1.21
N GLY A 159 3.91 -12.08 -1.93
CA GLY A 159 5.01 -13.04 -1.80
C GLY A 159 5.55 -13.10 -0.37
N LEU A 160 5.75 -14.32 0.19
CA LEU A 160 6.18 -14.50 1.57
C LEU A 160 7.57 -13.92 1.86
N ASP A 161 8.42 -13.81 0.85
CA ASP A 161 9.79 -13.34 1.03
C ASP A 161 9.87 -11.89 1.51
N ILE A 162 8.91 -11.03 1.12
CA ILE A 162 8.90 -9.63 1.55
C ILE A 162 8.54 -9.51 3.05
N TYR A 163 7.66 -10.37 3.56
CA TYR A 163 7.29 -10.41 4.98
C TYR A 163 8.44 -10.98 5.83
N ARG A 164 9.10 -12.06 5.37
CA ARG A 164 10.30 -12.60 6.02
C ARG A 164 11.41 -11.58 6.08
N LEU A 165 11.61 -10.83 4.99
CA LEU A 165 12.58 -9.74 4.93
C LEU A 165 12.22 -8.61 5.91
N LEU A 166 10.95 -8.22 6.01
CA LEU A 166 10.46 -7.22 6.97
C LEU A 166 10.79 -7.65 8.40
N ILE A 167 10.39 -8.87 8.76
CA ILE A 167 10.61 -9.44 10.11
C ILE A 167 12.10 -9.46 10.45
N SER A 168 12.94 -9.99 9.55
CA SER A 168 14.38 -10.12 9.80
C SER A 168 15.10 -8.77 9.83
N ARG A 169 14.78 -7.86 8.91
CA ARG A 169 15.45 -6.55 8.80
C ARG A 169 15.23 -5.67 10.03
N PHE A 170 14.01 -5.66 10.55
CA PHE A 170 13.66 -4.80 11.68
C PHE A 170 13.62 -5.54 13.01
N GLY A 171 13.95 -6.83 13.04
CA GLY A 171 13.96 -7.65 14.26
C GLY A 171 12.58 -7.69 14.91
N LEU A 172 11.51 -7.84 14.11
CA LEU A 172 10.16 -7.85 14.62
C LEU A 172 9.86 -9.16 15.35
N ASP A 173 9.10 -9.07 16.43
CA ASP A 173 8.38 -10.23 17.00
C ASP A 173 7.05 -10.37 16.23
N PRO A 174 6.85 -11.40 15.40
CA PRO A 174 5.64 -11.54 14.61
C PRO A 174 4.36 -11.59 15.46
N ALA A 175 4.42 -12.24 16.64
CA ALA A 175 3.27 -12.36 17.53
C ALA A 175 2.85 -11.01 18.16
N ARG A 176 3.76 -10.03 18.17
CA ARG A 176 3.54 -8.68 18.72
C ARG A 176 3.49 -7.59 17.63
N SER A 177 3.49 -7.98 16.36
CA SER A 177 3.49 -7.06 15.22
C SER A 177 2.19 -7.19 14.44
N LEU A 178 1.44 -6.10 14.31
CA LEU A 178 0.19 -6.01 13.58
C LEU A 178 0.40 -5.40 12.20
N PHE A 179 0.06 -6.12 11.15
CA PHE A 179 0.06 -5.62 9.76
C PHE A 179 -1.34 -5.17 9.36
N ILE A 180 -1.46 -3.97 8.78
CA ILE A 180 -2.72 -3.37 8.31
C ILE A 180 -2.64 -3.17 6.79
N ASP A 181 -3.58 -3.78 6.05
CA ASP A 181 -3.58 -3.75 4.57
C ASP A 181 -5.04 -3.86 4.06
N ASP A 182 -5.34 -3.29 2.89
CA ASP A 182 -6.67 -3.34 2.27
C ASP A 182 -6.88 -4.59 1.38
N SER A 183 -5.83 -5.37 1.14
CA SER A 183 -5.86 -6.59 0.32
C SER A 183 -5.91 -7.85 1.17
N LEU A 184 -6.97 -8.65 1.02
CA LEU A 184 -7.10 -9.95 1.69
C LEU A 184 -5.92 -10.89 1.40
N MET A 185 -5.41 -10.91 0.17
CA MET A 185 -4.25 -11.74 -0.19
C MET A 185 -2.99 -11.34 0.59
N ASN A 186 -2.80 -10.05 0.83
CA ASN A 186 -1.68 -9.55 1.64
C ASN A 186 -1.85 -9.91 3.11
N ILE A 187 -3.09 -9.85 3.62
CA ILE A 187 -3.43 -10.27 5.00
C ILE A 187 -3.16 -11.76 5.19
N GLU A 188 -3.61 -12.62 4.27
CA GLU A 188 -3.37 -14.06 4.33
C GLU A 188 -1.88 -14.39 4.34
N ALA A 189 -1.09 -13.74 3.47
CA ALA A 189 0.36 -13.92 3.43
C ALA A 189 1.08 -13.40 4.70
N ALA A 190 0.60 -12.30 5.28
CA ALA A 190 1.13 -11.78 6.55
C ALA A 190 0.93 -12.81 7.69
N LEU A 191 -0.28 -13.39 7.79
CA LEU A 191 -0.59 -14.42 8.78
C LEU A 191 0.23 -15.68 8.58
N GLU A 192 0.42 -16.13 7.33
CA GLU A 192 1.29 -17.27 7.02
C GLU A 192 2.73 -17.01 7.44
N SER A 193 3.15 -15.74 7.44
CA SER A 193 4.47 -15.31 7.90
C SER A 193 4.56 -15.18 9.43
N GLY A 194 3.46 -15.43 10.17
CA GLY A 194 3.37 -15.37 11.62
C GLY A 194 3.00 -14.01 12.21
N LEU A 195 2.81 -12.97 11.37
CA LEU A 195 2.35 -11.66 11.82
C LEU A 195 0.88 -11.70 12.25
N GLN A 196 0.50 -10.83 13.17
CA GLN A 196 -0.89 -10.47 13.35
C GLN A 196 -1.31 -9.59 12.16
N ALA A 197 -2.56 -9.68 11.71
CA ALA A 197 -2.99 -8.89 10.57
C ALA A 197 -4.43 -8.36 10.73
N LEU A 198 -4.67 -7.17 10.18
CA LEU A 198 -5.95 -6.48 10.18
C LEU A 198 -6.29 -6.07 8.74
N HIS A 199 -7.38 -6.60 8.22
CA HIS A 199 -7.91 -6.20 6.94
C HIS A 199 -8.68 -4.88 7.04
N TYR A 200 -8.18 -3.85 6.36
CA TYR A 200 -8.79 -2.53 6.32
C TYR A 200 -9.67 -2.38 5.07
N ASN A 201 -10.98 -2.34 5.24
CA ASN A 201 -11.95 -2.24 4.15
C ASN A 201 -12.59 -0.84 3.99
N ARG A 202 -12.04 0.18 4.67
CA ARG A 202 -12.50 1.58 4.64
C ARG A 202 -13.97 1.76 5.06
N ASP A 203 -14.44 0.96 6.00
CA ASP A 203 -15.81 1.04 6.54
C ASP A 203 -15.96 1.98 7.73
N GLY A 204 -14.90 2.74 8.05
CA GLY A 204 -14.87 3.67 9.19
C GLY A 204 -14.58 3.03 10.54
N LYS A 205 -14.40 1.71 10.61
CA LYS A 205 -14.22 0.99 11.88
C LYS A 205 -12.78 0.89 12.35
N LEU A 206 -11.81 1.23 11.51
CA LEU A 206 -10.41 1.24 11.91
C LEU A 206 -10.20 2.18 13.10
N ARG A 207 -10.80 3.38 13.04
CA ARG A 207 -10.76 4.35 14.12
C ARG A 207 -11.39 3.82 15.42
N GLU A 208 -12.53 3.14 15.33
CA GLU A 208 -13.21 2.56 16.52
C GLU A 208 -12.35 1.49 17.18
N PHE A 209 -11.70 0.64 16.36
CA PHE A 209 -10.79 -0.40 16.82
C PHE A 209 -9.58 0.17 17.58
N PHE A 210 -9.02 1.28 17.14
CA PHE A 210 -7.88 1.96 17.77
C PHE A 210 -8.29 3.02 18.82
N ALA A 211 -9.57 3.30 19.00
CA ALA A 211 -10.01 4.20 20.07
C ALA A 211 -9.77 3.61 21.47
N LYS A 212 -9.51 4.52 22.43
CA LYS A 212 -9.33 4.15 23.84
C LYS A 212 -10.59 3.62 24.48
#